data_969a65740691b0bc68c45531db87d7de
#
_entry.id   969a65740691b0bc68c45531db87d7de
#
_cell.length_a   1.000
_cell.length_b   1.000
_cell.length_c   1.000
_cell.angle_alpha   90.00
_cell.angle_beta   90.00
_cell.angle_gamma   90.00
#
_symmetry.space_group_name_H-M   'P 1'
#
loop_
_entity.id
_entity.type
_entity.pdbx_description
1 polymer ?
#
loop_
_entity_poly.entity_id
_entity_poly.type
_entity_poly.pdbx_seq_one_letter_code
_entity_poly.pdbx_strand_id
1 'polypeptide(L)'
;MFHTADPKDIVKGKVTDVYFERTLEILKARKINPVVKAEFMAKTLPDGWKWAVLAGMEEVACILENLPVRTRALREGTVFYPYETVMEIEGRYRDFCVFETALLGLLCQASGIATKAARFKKLAGERPVISFGARRMHPVLAPMIERNAYVGGCDGVAVVKSGEIIGEDPMGTMPHSLVICMGSTVEAIRAYDEVLKRKLKRVVLIDTFLDEKFEALNVAEAMGKRLFAVRLDTPASRRGDFYRILQEVRWELDLRGYDNIRLFVSGGITEEDVPVLNELVDAYGIGTSISSAPVIDFSMDIVEVEGRPVAKRGKWSGSKRVLRCKKCRAPLTVPNNKKNYKCACGNVFGDILIPFTDNGKILQKLLPAREIRSFVLKQVLKIDDSHTATGKK
;
A
#
# COMPACT_ATOMS: atom_id res chain seq x y z
N MET A 1 21.67 -9.03 -18.07
CA MET A 1 20.62 -8.06 -18.45
C MET A 1 19.40 -8.31 -17.57
N PHE A 2 18.78 -7.28 -17.00
CA PHE A 2 17.50 -7.41 -16.30
C PHE A 2 16.35 -7.37 -17.31
N HIS A 3 15.38 -8.25 -17.16
CA HIS A 3 14.17 -8.32 -18.01
C HIS A 3 13.08 -7.37 -17.48
N THR A 4 13.40 -6.09 -17.41
CA THR A 4 12.51 -5.02 -16.92
C THR A 4 12.49 -3.87 -17.93
N ALA A 5 11.37 -3.17 -18.00
CA ALA A 5 11.26 -1.99 -18.84
C ALA A 5 12.14 -0.84 -18.29
N ASP A 6 12.77 -0.09 -19.17
CA ASP A 6 13.40 1.18 -18.79
C ASP A 6 12.29 2.20 -18.47
N PRO A 7 12.41 3.00 -17.39
CA PRO A 7 11.45 4.05 -17.08
C PRO A 7 11.17 5.00 -18.26
N LYS A 8 12.19 5.26 -19.11
CA LYS A 8 12.03 6.06 -20.32
C LYS A 8 11.10 5.42 -21.35
N ASP A 9 11.03 4.08 -21.42
CA ASP A 9 10.12 3.39 -22.33
C ASP A 9 8.67 3.45 -21.81
N ILE A 10 8.48 3.44 -20.49
CA ILE A 10 7.15 3.66 -19.86
C ILE A 10 6.62 5.05 -20.24
N VAL A 11 7.42 6.09 -20.00
CA VAL A 11 7.04 7.49 -20.28
C VAL A 11 6.83 7.75 -21.78
N LYS A 12 7.45 6.95 -22.66
CA LYS A 12 7.27 7.04 -24.12
C LYS A 12 6.12 6.19 -24.67
N GLY A 13 5.37 5.50 -23.78
CA GLY A 13 4.24 4.66 -24.17
C GLY A 13 4.62 3.37 -24.90
N LYS A 14 5.87 2.89 -24.74
CA LYS A 14 6.31 1.63 -25.35
C LYS A 14 5.92 0.39 -24.52
N VAL A 15 5.58 0.57 -23.25
CA VAL A 15 5.05 -0.49 -22.39
C VAL A 15 3.53 -0.47 -22.49
N THR A 16 3.05 -1.06 -23.57
CA THR A 16 1.64 -1.07 -23.94
C THR A 16 1.23 -2.40 -24.56
N ASP A 17 -0.04 -2.74 -24.47
CA ASP A 17 -0.58 -3.87 -25.20
C ASP A 17 -0.65 -3.58 -26.71
N VAL A 18 -0.28 -4.54 -27.54
CA VAL A 18 -0.19 -4.38 -28.99
C VAL A 18 -1.48 -3.88 -29.64
N TYR A 19 -2.63 -4.15 -29.05
CA TYR A 19 -3.90 -3.68 -29.61
C TYR A 19 -4.07 -2.16 -29.49
N PHE A 20 -3.39 -1.48 -28.57
CA PHE A 20 -3.39 -0.01 -28.52
C PHE A 20 -2.51 0.60 -29.62
N GLU A 21 -1.38 0.00 -29.94
CA GLU A 21 -0.57 0.42 -31.10
C GLU A 21 -1.38 0.25 -32.41
N ARG A 22 -2.00 -0.90 -32.60
CA ARG A 22 -2.89 -1.17 -33.76
C ARG A 22 -4.08 -0.19 -33.81
N THR A 23 -4.69 0.09 -32.66
CA THR A 23 -5.76 1.08 -32.57
C THR A 23 -5.28 2.46 -33.00
N LEU A 24 -4.11 2.89 -32.51
CA LEU A 24 -3.51 4.18 -32.88
C LEU A 24 -3.22 4.25 -34.38
N GLU A 25 -2.69 3.18 -34.97
CA GLU A 25 -2.43 3.07 -36.40
C GLU A 25 -3.73 3.21 -37.24
N ILE A 26 -4.78 2.46 -36.87
CA ILE A 26 -6.08 2.52 -37.52
C ILE A 26 -6.68 3.92 -37.45
N LEU A 27 -6.66 4.53 -36.26
CA LEU A 27 -7.20 5.87 -36.04
C LEU A 27 -6.43 6.93 -36.85
N LYS A 28 -5.10 6.80 -36.98
CA LYS A 28 -4.26 7.66 -37.82
C LYS A 28 -4.62 7.50 -39.31
N ALA A 29 -4.70 6.27 -39.80
CA ALA A 29 -5.04 5.97 -41.20
C ALA A 29 -6.44 6.49 -41.56
N ARG A 30 -7.41 6.38 -40.67
CA ARG A 30 -8.80 6.85 -40.87
C ARG A 30 -8.99 8.34 -40.56
N LYS A 31 -7.93 9.05 -40.13
CA LYS A 31 -7.97 10.46 -39.70
C LYS A 31 -9.00 10.73 -38.56
N ILE A 32 -9.25 9.73 -37.71
CA ILE A 32 -10.16 9.82 -36.58
C ILE A 32 -9.35 10.20 -35.34
N ASN A 33 -9.73 11.25 -34.63
CA ASN A 33 -9.10 11.67 -33.36
C ASN A 33 -10.09 12.42 -32.47
N PRO A 34 -11.12 11.75 -31.94
CA PRO A 34 -12.12 12.39 -31.12
C PRO A 34 -11.54 12.84 -29.77
N VAL A 35 -12.14 13.89 -29.21
CA VAL A 35 -11.96 14.20 -27.79
C VAL A 35 -12.82 13.24 -27.00
N VAL A 36 -12.22 12.54 -26.05
CA VAL A 36 -12.90 11.57 -25.19
C VAL A 36 -12.67 11.89 -23.73
N LYS A 37 -13.61 11.45 -22.87
CA LYS A 37 -13.35 11.28 -21.44
C LYS A 37 -13.34 9.80 -21.11
N ALA A 38 -12.31 9.37 -20.40
CA ALA A 38 -12.19 8.03 -19.89
C ALA A 38 -12.03 8.04 -18.37
N GLU A 39 -12.72 7.12 -17.67
CA GLU A 39 -12.65 6.98 -16.22
C GLU A 39 -11.89 5.75 -15.79
N PHE A 40 -11.18 5.87 -14.70
CA PHE A 40 -10.53 4.76 -14.00
C PHE A 40 -11.37 4.38 -12.79
N MET A 41 -11.81 3.14 -12.72
CA MET A 41 -12.75 2.67 -11.70
C MET A 41 -12.62 1.15 -11.49
N ALA A 42 -12.72 0.70 -10.22
CA ALA A 42 -12.87 -0.71 -9.88
C ALA A 42 -14.33 -1.03 -9.53
N LYS A 43 -14.91 -2.09 -10.12
CA LYS A 43 -16.27 -2.56 -9.81
C LYS A 43 -16.31 -3.38 -8.54
N THR A 44 -15.27 -4.16 -8.31
CA THR A 44 -15.10 -5.04 -7.16
C THR A 44 -13.73 -4.82 -6.56
N LEU A 45 -13.56 -5.18 -5.31
CA LEU A 45 -12.27 -5.22 -4.65
C LEU A 45 -11.92 -6.66 -4.31
N PRO A 46 -10.61 -7.02 -4.28
CA PRO A 46 -10.18 -8.39 -3.98
C PRO A 46 -10.59 -8.81 -2.56
N ASP A 47 -10.64 -10.13 -2.33
CA ASP A 47 -10.86 -10.74 -1.01
C ASP A 47 -12.10 -10.22 -0.25
N GLY A 48 -13.10 -9.72 -0.97
CA GLY A 48 -14.31 -9.13 -0.39
C GLY A 48 -14.07 -7.83 0.37
N TRP A 49 -12.94 -7.15 0.15
CA TRP A 49 -12.67 -5.86 0.76
C TRP A 49 -13.78 -4.85 0.46
N LYS A 50 -14.12 -4.05 1.45
CA LYS A 50 -15.18 -3.04 1.33
C LYS A 50 -14.67 -1.67 0.87
N TRP A 51 -13.40 -1.43 1.04
CA TRP A 51 -12.70 -0.19 0.70
C TRP A 51 -11.27 -0.50 0.28
N ALA A 52 -10.67 0.45 -0.43
CA ALA A 52 -9.26 0.40 -0.80
C ALA A 52 -8.61 1.79 -0.68
N VAL A 53 -7.28 1.85 -0.74
CA VAL A 53 -6.47 3.07 -0.69
C VAL A 53 -5.90 3.31 -2.07
N LEU A 54 -6.13 4.50 -2.65
CA LEU A 54 -5.52 4.89 -3.92
C LEU A 54 -4.04 5.20 -3.71
N ALA A 55 -3.18 4.58 -4.51
CA ALA A 55 -1.74 4.83 -4.51
C ALA A 55 -1.17 4.74 -5.94
N GLY A 56 0.09 5.17 -6.13
CA GLY A 56 0.76 5.18 -7.44
C GLY A 56 0.60 6.48 -8.23
N MET A 57 -0.02 7.50 -7.65
CA MET A 57 -0.31 8.77 -8.35
C MET A 57 0.95 9.59 -8.67
N GLU A 58 2.03 9.43 -7.92
CA GLU A 58 3.31 10.07 -8.21
C GLU A 58 3.92 9.54 -9.52
N GLU A 59 3.88 8.23 -9.74
CA GLU A 59 4.36 7.61 -10.98
C GLU A 59 3.42 7.89 -12.15
N VAL A 60 2.10 7.92 -11.91
CA VAL A 60 1.11 8.36 -12.91
C VAL A 60 1.37 9.80 -13.35
N ALA A 61 1.73 10.71 -12.44
CA ALA A 61 2.09 12.08 -12.77
C ALA A 61 3.26 12.17 -13.76
N CYS A 62 4.29 11.31 -13.61
CA CYS A 62 5.42 11.27 -14.53
C CYS A 62 5.02 10.96 -16.00
N ILE A 63 3.95 10.18 -16.21
CA ILE A 63 3.39 9.96 -17.54
C ILE A 63 2.59 11.18 -17.99
N LEU A 64 1.72 11.68 -17.14
CA LEU A 64 0.77 12.74 -17.49
C LEU A 64 1.42 14.09 -17.78
N GLU A 65 2.59 14.38 -17.18
CA GLU A 65 3.37 15.60 -17.45
C GLU A 65 3.80 15.77 -18.93
N ASN A 66 3.76 14.67 -19.69
CA ASN A 66 4.15 14.68 -21.11
C ASN A 66 2.94 14.63 -22.06
N LEU A 67 1.72 14.67 -21.55
CA LEU A 67 0.51 14.45 -22.34
C LEU A 67 -0.36 15.72 -22.41
N PRO A 68 -0.86 16.10 -23.60
CA PRO A 68 -1.76 17.25 -23.76
C PRO A 68 -3.20 16.91 -23.34
N VAL A 69 -3.35 16.46 -22.10
CA VAL A 69 -4.62 16.00 -21.54
C VAL A 69 -4.98 16.77 -20.26
N ARG A 70 -6.26 16.79 -19.94
CA ARG A 70 -6.77 17.22 -18.64
C ARG A 70 -7.14 16.01 -17.81
N THR A 71 -6.80 16.04 -16.54
CA THR A 71 -7.22 14.96 -15.63
C THR A 71 -7.83 15.53 -14.36
N ARG A 72 -8.77 14.76 -13.80
CA ARG A 72 -9.24 14.91 -12.43
C ARG A 72 -8.93 13.61 -11.70
N ALA A 73 -8.48 13.69 -10.46
CA ALA A 73 -8.16 12.51 -9.69
C ALA A 73 -8.50 12.68 -8.21
N LEU A 74 -8.70 11.58 -7.53
CA LEU A 74 -8.64 11.55 -6.08
C LEU A 74 -7.19 11.82 -5.64
N ARG A 75 -7.01 12.47 -4.49
CA ARG A 75 -5.68 12.62 -3.90
C ARG A 75 -5.09 11.26 -3.54
N GLU A 76 -3.80 11.05 -3.77
CA GLU A 76 -3.11 9.83 -3.31
C GLU A 76 -3.31 9.63 -1.80
N GLY A 77 -3.55 8.38 -1.39
CA GLY A 77 -3.95 8.02 -0.03
C GLY A 77 -5.45 8.18 0.26
N THR A 78 -6.27 8.59 -0.69
CA THR A 78 -7.73 8.62 -0.49
C THR A 78 -8.30 7.21 -0.39
N VAL A 79 -9.10 6.95 0.64
CA VAL A 79 -9.92 5.75 0.72
C VAL A 79 -11.08 5.86 -0.28
N PHE A 80 -11.23 4.86 -1.12
CA PHE A 80 -12.29 4.75 -2.11
C PHE A 80 -13.06 3.43 -2.00
N TYR A 81 -14.21 3.39 -2.65
CA TYR A 81 -15.15 2.27 -2.63
C TYR A 81 -15.42 1.76 -4.06
N PRO A 82 -15.93 0.53 -4.23
CA PRO A 82 -16.39 0.05 -5.54
C PRO A 82 -17.29 1.07 -6.25
N TYR A 83 -17.15 1.14 -7.58
CA TYR A 83 -17.86 2.07 -8.47
C TYR A 83 -17.53 3.56 -8.30
N GLU A 84 -16.52 3.92 -7.53
CA GLU A 84 -16.02 5.30 -7.51
C GLU A 84 -14.97 5.50 -8.59
N THR A 85 -15.08 6.60 -9.32
CA THR A 85 -14.06 7.04 -10.28
C THR A 85 -12.86 7.57 -9.49
N VAL A 86 -11.70 6.94 -9.61
CA VAL A 86 -10.48 7.39 -8.93
C VAL A 86 -9.69 8.41 -9.75
N MET A 87 -9.81 8.34 -11.08
CA MET A 87 -9.22 9.28 -12.02
C MET A 87 -10.09 9.38 -13.27
N GLU A 88 -10.17 10.55 -13.88
CA GLU A 88 -10.77 10.81 -15.18
C GLU A 88 -9.75 11.54 -16.04
N ILE A 89 -9.59 11.11 -17.29
CA ILE A 89 -8.73 11.71 -18.29
C ILE A 89 -9.59 12.25 -19.45
N GLU A 90 -9.33 13.48 -19.87
CA GLU A 90 -9.99 14.14 -21.00
C GLU A 90 -8.94 14.64 -22.00
N GLY A 91 -9.07 14.23 -23.25
CA GLY A 91 -8.18 14.66 -24.33
C GLY A 91 -8.47 13.97 -25.65
N ARG A 92 -7.67 14.24 -26.66
CA ARG A 92 -7.75 13.52 -27.92
C ARG A 92 -7.26 12.10 -27.73
N TYR A 93 -8.07 11.11 -28.09
CA TYR A 93 -7.80 9.69 -27.75
C TYR A 93 -6.44 9.19 -28.25
N ARG A 94 -6.01 9.63 -29.42
CA ARG A 94 -4.70 9.25 -29.99
C ARG A 94 -3.51 9.76 -29.19
N ASP A 95 -3.69 10.75 -28.32
CA ASP A 95 -2.59 11.34 -27.55
C ASP A 95 -2.26 10.52 -26.30
N PHE A 96 -3.19 9.66 -25.85
CA PHE A 96 -2.99 8.90 -24.60
C PHE A 96 -3.37 7.41 -24.66
N CYS A 97 -3.99 6.91 -25.73
CA CYS A 97 -4.47 5.52 -25.78
C CYS A 97 -3.37 4.46 -25.52
N VAL A 98 -2.14 4.71 -25.94
CA VAL A 98 -1.02 3.78 -25.71
C VAL A 98 -0.52 3.73 -24.26
N PHE A 99 -0.95 4.66 -23.43
CA PHE A 99 -0.56 4.71 -22.03
C PHE A 99 -1.53 3.97 -21.09
N GLU A 100 -2.64 3.44 -21.60
CA GLU A 100 -3.65 2.75 -20.77
C GLU A 100 -3.03 1.63 -19.95
N THR A 101 -2.25 0.74 -20.57
CA THR A 101 -1.57 -0.38 -19.90
C THR A 101 -0.69 0.11 -18.76
N ALA A 102 0.14 1.12 -18.98
CA ALA A 102 1.04 1.64 -17.98
C ALA A 102 0.29 2.34 -16.83
N LEU A 103 -0.66 3.21 -17.15
CA LEU A 103 -1.47 3.94 -16.16
C LEU A 103 -2.26 2.98 -15.25
N LEU A 104 -2.87 1.95 -15.83
CA LEU A 104 -3.57 0.91 -15.06
C LEU A 104 -2.61 0.12 -14.19
N GLY A 105 -1.48 -0.36 -14.74
CA GLY A 105 -0.50 -1.13 -13.98
C GLY A 105 0.03 -0.41 -12.75
N LEU A 106 0.36 0.88 -12.89
CA LEU A 106 0.83 1.73 -11.80
C LEU A 106 -0.21 1.87 -10.68
N LEU A 107 -1.47 2.11 -11.04
CA LEU A 107 -2.55 2.27 -10.05
C LEU A 107 -2.95 0.94 -9.40
N CYS A 108 -3.10 -0.12 -10.21
CA CYS A 108 -3.59 -1.42 -9.75
C CYS A 108 -2.69 -2.03 -8.67
N GLN A 109 -1.39 -2.12 -8.94
CA GLN A 109 -0.43 -2.75 -8.05
C GLN A 109 -0.17 -1.90 -6.80
N ALA A 110 0.08 -0.60 -6.98
CA ALA A 110 0.33 0.30 -5.87
C ALA A 110 -0.85 0.37 -4.89
N SER A 111 -2.08 0.48 -5.41
CA SER A 111 -3.29 0.52 -4.57
C SER A 111 -3.55 -0.79 -3.85
N GLY A 112 -3.25 -1.94 -4.46
CA GLY A 112 -3.34 -3.25 -3.81
C GLY A 112 -2.43 -3.34 -2.59
N ILE A 113 -1.15 -3.01 -2.77
CA ILE A 113 -0.14 -3.01 -1.70
C ILE A 113 -0.50 -2.03 -0.58
N ALA A 114 -0.85 -0.78 -0.94
CA ALA A 114 -1.22 0.23 0.05
C ALA A 114 -2.47 -0.17 0.84
N THR A 115 -3.46 -0.77 0.18
CA THR A 115 -4.67 -1.26 0.84
C THR A 115 -4.35 -2.38 1.83
N LYS A 116 -3.55 -3.38 1.42
CA LYS A 116 -3.17 -4.50 2.28
C LYS A 116 -2.40 -4.01 3.52
N ALA A 117 -1.45 -3.10 3.33
CA ALA A 117 -0.71 -2.47 4.41
C ALA A 117 -1.64 -1.70 5.38
N ALA A 118 -2.61 -0.95 4.84
CA ALA A 118 -3.57 -0.21 5.63
C ALA A 118 -4.47 -1.13 6.47
N ARG A 119 -4.86 -2.28 5.94
CA ARG A 119 -5.62 -3.31 6.66
C ARG A 119 -4.81 -3.89 7.81
N PHE A 120 -3.56 -4.29 7.57
CA PHE A 120 -2.67 -4.75 8.65
C PHE A 120 -2.49 -3.68 9.72
N LYS A 121 -2.22 -2.43 9.34
CA LYS A 121 -2.05 -1.34 10.31
C LYS A 121 -3.31 -1.07 11.11
N LYS A 122 -4.48 -1.13 10.48
CA LYS A 122 -5.76 -1.00 11.18
C LYS A 122 -5.96 -2.10 12.24
N LEU A 123 -5.66 -3.35 11.90
CA LEU A 123 -5.76 -4.49 12.81
C LEU A 123 -4.73 -4.42 13.93
N ALA A 124 -3.50 -4.01 13.66
CA ALA A 124 -2.42 -3.89 14.63
C ALA A 124 -2.62 -2.70 15.61
N GLY A 125 -3.48 -1.73 15.27
CA GLY A 125 -3.70 -0.54 16.09
C GLY A 125 -2.43 0.30 16.23
N GLU A 126 -2.06 0.62 17.47
CA GLU A 126 -0.86 1.41 17.78
C GLU A 126 0.45 0.65 17.56
N ARG A 127 0.41 -0.68 17.42
CA ARG A 127 1.61 -1.50 17.24
C ARG A 127 2.29 -1.20 15.92
N PRO A 128 3.64 -1.05 15.91
CA PRO A 128 4.38 -0.89 14.68
C PRO A 128 4.21 -2.08 13.73
N VAL A 129 4.02 -1.78 12.45
CA VAL A 129 3.99 -2.74 11.34
C VAL A 129 5.12 -2.39 10.37
N ILE A 130 6.07 -3.30 10.20
CA ILE A 130 7.24 -3.09 9.34
C ILE A 130 7.09 -3.95 8.08
N SER A 131 7.32 -3.34 6.90
CA SER A 131 7.32 -4.08 5.64
C SER A 131 8.62 -4.88 5.47
N PHE A 132 8.51 -6.21 5.36
CA PHE A 132 9.63 -7.15 5.17
C PHE A 132 9.52 -7.99 3.89
N GLY A 133 8.58 -7.65 3.00
CA GLY A 133 8.20 -8.49 1.87
C GLY A 133 9.03 -8.34 0.59
N ALA A 134 9.81 -7.28 0.45
CA ALA A 134 10.51 -6.95 -0.78
C ALA A 134 11.44 -8.08 -1.29
N ARG A 135 12.07 -8.84 -0.39
CA ARG A 135 12.94 -9.99 -0.72
C ARG A 135 12.24 -11.13 -1.46
N ARG A 136 10.93 -11.15 -1.56
CA ARG A 136 10.13 -12.15 -2.27
C ARG A 136 9.72 -11.70 -3.67
N MET A 137 10.10 -10.49 -4.06
CA MET A 137 9.75 -9.88 -5.34
C MET A 137 11.01 -9.52 -6.12
N HIS A 138 10.84 -9.25 -7.42
CA HIS A 138 11.97 -8.79 -8.25
C HIS A 138 12.57 -7.51 -7.63
N PRO A 139 13.90 -7.40 -7.48
CA PRO A 139 14.54 -6.31 -6.75
C PRO A 139 14.25 -4.91 -7.31
N VAL A 140 13.93 -4.80 -8.60
CA VAL A 140 13.54 -3.54 -9.24
C VAL A 140 12.22 -3.00 -8.68
N LEU A 141 11.34 -3.88 -8.18
CA LEU A 141 10.05 -3.52 -7.61
C LEU A 141 10.11 -3.18 -6.11
N ALA A 142 11.23 -3.49 -5.44
CA ALA A 142 11.34 -3.33 -3.99
C ALA A 142 11.01 -1.91 -3.51
N PRO A 143 11.52 -0.83 -4.13
CA PRO A 143 11.19 0.53 -3.70
C PRO A 143 9.71 0.89 -3.88
N MET A 144 9.11 0.50 -4.99
CA MET A 144 7.69 0.72 -5.27
C MET A 144 6.82 -0.01 -4.24
N ILE A 145 7.12 -1.29 -3.97
CA ILE A 145 6.39 -2.10 -2.98
C ILE A 145 6.46 -1.45 -1.60
N GLU A 146 7.65 -1.10 -1.13
CA GLU A 146 7.82 -0.57 0.21
C GLU A 146 7.33 0.86 0.37
N ARG A 147 7.46 1.71 -0.68
CA ARG A 147 6.82 3.03 -0.69
C ARG A 147 5.31 2.92 -0.50
N ASN A 148 4.67 2.04 -1.24
CA ASN A 148 3.21 1.88 -1.16
C ASN A 148 2.77 1.18 0.13
N ALA A 149 3.57 0.26 0.69
CA ALA A 149 3.34 -0.28 2.03
C ALA A 149 3.43 0.82 3.11
N TYR A 150 4.43 1.71 3.01
CA TYR A 150 4.57 2.85 3.92
C TYR A 150 3.41 3.84 3.79
N VAL A 151 3.07 4.22 2.56
CA VAL A 151 1.89 5.06 2.27
C VAL A 151 0.61 4.44 2.86
N GLY A 152 0.43 3.13 2.73
CA GLY A 152 -0.68 2.38 3.30
C GLY A 152 -0.73 2.37 4.83
N GLY A 153 0.37 2.67 5.51
CA GLY A 153 0.37 2.78 6.97
C GLY A 153 1.46 2.01 7.70
N CYS A 154 2.32 1.23 7.01
CA CYS A 154 3.49 0.64 7.65
C CYS A 154 4.35 1.71 8.32
N ASP A 155 4.93 1.36 9.47
CA ASP A 155 5.74 2.27 10.28
C ASP A 155 7.20 2.32 9.82
N GLY A 156 7.60 1.41 8.92
CA GLY A 156 8.93 1.36 8.36
C GLY A 156 9.06 0.40 7.19
N VAL A 157 10.18 0.52 6.49
CA VAL A 157 10.59 -0.29 5.33
C VAL A 157 11.96 -0.90 5.59
N ALA A 158 12.29 -2.01 4.93
CA ALA A 158 13.51 -2.76 5.23
C ALA A 158 14.64 -2.54 4.21
N VAL A 159 14.31 -2.22 2.96
CA VAL A 159 15.30 -2.08 1.88
C VAL A 159 15.94 -0.70 1.92
N VAL A 160 17.27 -0.66 1.88
CA VAL A 160 18.05 0.59 1.94
C VAL A 160 17.57 1.59 0.88
N LYS A 161 17.43 1.15 -0.37
CA LYS A 161 16.98 2.02 -1.47
C LYS A 161 15.56 2.55 -1.29
N SER A 162 14.70 1.77 -0.67
CA SER A 162 13.34 2.22 -0.31
C SER A 162 13.38 3.36 0.72
N GLY A 163 14.21 3.21 1.74
CA GLY A 163 14.42 4.25 2.75
C GLY A 163 14.92 5.57 2.14
N GLU A 164 15.88 5.50 1.22
CA GLU A 164 16.38 6.68 0.48
C GLU A 164 15.25 7.41 -0.28
N ILE A 165 14.40 6.66 -0.99
CA ILE A 165 13.31 7.22 -1.82
C ILE A 165 12.25 7.89 -0.96
N ILE A 166 11.87 7.28 0.17
CA ILE A 166 10.83 7.85 1.04
C ILE A 166 11.36 8.87 2.06
N GLY A 167 12.68 8.99 2.19
CA GLY A 167 13.33 9.88 3.15
C GLY A 167 13.23 9.37 4.59
N GLU A 168 13.25 8.06 4.82
CA GLU A 168 13.18 7.41 6.14
C GLU A 168 14.37 6.49 6.36
N ASP A 169 14.86 6.37 7.59
CA ASP A 169 15.86 5.36 7.93
C ASP A 169 15.26 3.96 7.75
N PRO A 170 15.89 3.05 6.99
CA PRO A 170 15.36 1.69 6.85
C PRO A 170 15.41 0.97 8.18
N MET A 171 14.40 0.15 8.44
CA MET A 171 14.24 -0.61 9.67
C MET A 171 14.54 -2.08 9.44
N GLY A 172 15.32 -2.67 10.32
CA GLY A 172 15.68 -4.09 10.26
C GLY A 172 16.16 -4.58 11.61
N THR A 173 16.29 -5.89 11.72
CA THR A 173 16.87 -6.59 12.86
C THR A 173 18.07 -7.41 12.39
N MET A 174 18.58 -8.34 13.20
CA MET A 174 19.62 -9.25 12.72
C MET A 174 18.97 -10.42 11.94
N PRO A 175 19.65 -10.98 10.93
CA PRO A 175 19.21 -12.19 10.24
C PRO A 175 19.74 -13.46 10.94
N HIS A 176 19.07 -14.62 10.71
CA HIS A 176 19.56 -15.92 11.16
C HIS A 176 21.00 -16.22 10.70
N SER A 177 21.36 -15.76 9.49
CA SER A 177 22.73 -15.97 8.97
C SER A 177 23.82 -15.34 9.85
N LEU A 178 23.55 -14.17 10.48
CA LEU A 178 24.50 -13.61 11.44
C LEU A 178 24.66 -14.51 12.65
N VAL A 179 23.56 -14.99 13.22
CA VAL A 179 23.56 -15.90 14.38
C VAL A 179 24.34 -17.17 14.05
N ILE A 180 24.11 -17.75 12.87
CA ILE A 180 24.80 -18.97 12.39
C ILE A 180 26.30 -18.71 12.21
N CYS A 181 26.70 -17.60 11.59
CA CYS A 181 28.10 -17.23 11.41
C CYS A 181 28.84 -16.96 12.72
N MET A 182 28.14 -16.45 13.74
CA MET A 182 28.72 -16.17 15.05
C MET A 182 28.70 -17.40 15.98
N GLY A 183 27.97 -18.47 15.61
CA GLY A 183 27.89 -19.72 16.37
C GLY A 183 26.93 -19.70 17.57
N SER A 184 26.46 -18.53 18.00
CA SER A 184 25.43 -18.41 19.03
C SER A 184 24.67 -17.10 18.93
N THR A 185 23.43 -17.11 19.41
CA THR A 185 22.56 -15.91 19.45
C THR A 185 23.13 -14.84 20.38
N VAL A 186 23.71 -15.25 21.49
CA VAL A 186 24.32 -14.34 22.47
C VAL A 186 25.54 -13.63 21.87
N GLU A 187 26.43 -14.35 21.22
CA GLU A 187 27.59 -13.73 20.57
C GLU A 187 27.18 -12.80 19.42
N ALA A 188 26.16 -13.17 18.65
CA ALA A 188 25.61 -12.34 17.59
C ALA A 188 25.07 -11.00 18.12
N ILE A 189 24.31 -11.01 19.22
CA ILE A 189 23.76 -9.76 19.79
C ILE A 189 24.83 -8.91 20.48
N ARG A 190 25.84 -9.52 21.11
CA ARG A 190 26.97 -8.81 21.68
C ARG A 190 27.78 -8.08 20.59
N ALA A 191 28.11 -8.78 19.50
CA ALA A 191 28.80 -8.18 18.36
C ALA A 191 27.97 -7.06 17.71
N TYR A 192 26.66 -7.26 17.58
CA TYR A 192 25.74 -6.23 17.09
C TYR A 192 25.75 -4.99 17.99
N ASP A 193 25.78 -5.15 19.29
CA ASP A 193 25.80 -4.03 20.28
C ASP A 193 27.13 -3.30 20.27
N GLU A 194 28.24 -3.98 20.08
CA GLU A 194 29.60 -3.40 20.04
C GLU A 194 29.84 -2.61 18.75
N VAL A 195 29.44 -3.16 17.60
CA VAL A 195 29.79 -2.62 16.27
C VAL A 195 28.81 -1.56 15.80
N LEU A 196 27.53 -1.71 16.09
CA LEU A 196 26.51 -0.84 15.51
C LEU A 196 26.19 0.39 16.40
N LYS A 197 25.73 1.46 15.73
CA LYS A 197 25.40 2.73 16.40
C LYS A 197 24.43 2.53 17.57
N ARG A 198 24.69 3.18 18.70
CA ARG A 198 23.87 3.07 19.93
C ARG A 198 22.40 3.48 19.72
N LYS A 199 22.09 4.33 18.74
CA LYS A 199 20.71 4.72 18.42
C LYS A 199 19.85 3.58 17.87
N LEU A 200 20.47 2.51 17.34
CA LEU A 200 19.74 1.35 16.81
C LEU A 200 19.19 0.52 17.96
N LYS A 201 17.93 0.15 17.89
CA LYS A 201 17.30 -0.73 18.86
C LYS A 201 17.87 -2.15 18.75
N ARG A 202 18.18 -2.76 19.90
CA ARG A 202 18.70 -4.12 19.97
C ARG A 202 17.52 -5.09 19.90
N VAL A 203 17.25 -5.59 18.69
CA VAL A 203 16.21 -6.57 18.42
C VAL A 203 16.86 -7.84 17.91
N VAL A 204 16.70 -8.95 18.60
CA VAL A 204 17.39 -10.21 18.32
C VAL A 204 16.41 -11.33 17.97
N LEU A 205 16.77 -12.15 16.98
CA LEU A 205 16.07 -13.41 16.67
C LEU A 205 16.33 -14.44 17.77
N ILE A 206 15.30 -15.20 18.13
CA ILE A 206 15.37 -16.21 19.21
C ILE A 206 14.94 -17.62 18.75
N ASP A 207 14.83 -17.85 17.45
CA ASP A 207 14.35 -19.09 16.84
C ASP A 207 15.39 -19.74 15.91
N THR A 208 16.71 -19.50 16.17
CA THR A 208 17.78 -20.03 15.30
C THR A 208 18.25 -21.42 15.70
N PHE A 209 18.61 -21.66 16.94
CA PHE A 209 19.24 -22.90 17.40
C PHE A 209 18.45 -23.62 18.47
N LEU A 210 17.93 -22.91 19.46
CA LEU A 210 17.24 -23.47 20.61
C LEU A 210 15.74 -23.13 20.54
N ASP A 211 15.01 -23.64 21.51
CA ASP A 211 13.63 -23.24 21.79
C ASP A 211 13.55 -21.75 22.13
N GLU A 212 12.51 -21.08 21.65
CA GLU A 212 12.33 -19.64 21.76
C GLU A 212 12.39 -19.12 23.18
N LYS A 213 11.85 -19.87 24.15
CA LYS A 213 11.89 -19.52 25.57
C LYS A 213 13.32 -19.46 26.09
N PHE A 214 14.11 -20.50 25.85
CA PHE A 214 15.49 -20.57 26.35
C PHE A 214 16.38 -19.54 25.66
N GLU A 215 16.22 -19.33 24.35
CA GLU A 215 16.97 -18.28 23.66
C GLU A 215 16.57 -16.88 24.15
N ALA A 216 15.29 -16.62 24.42
CA ALA A 216 14.83 -15.35 24.98
C ALA A 216 15.52 -15.08 26.34
N LEU A 217 15.60 -16.07 27.21
CA LEU A 217 16.26 -15.95 28.51
C LEU A 217 17.77 -15.75 28.39
N ASN A 218 18.43 -16.50 27.54
CA ASN A 218 19.88 -16.39 27.32
C ASN A 218 20.26 -14.97 26.83
N VAL A 219 19.50 -14.41 25.88
CA VAL A 219 19.80 -13.07 25.36
C VAL A 219 19.36 -11.96 26.35
N ALA A 220 18.30 -12.17 27.13
CA ALA A 220 17.87 -11.24 28.16
C ALA A 220 18.91 -11.15 29.29
N GLU A 221 19.48 -12.28 29.72
CA GLU A 221 20.55 -12.34 30.72
C GLU A 221 21.83 -11.67 30.19
N ALA A 222 22.22 -11.94 28.95
CA ALA A 222 23.43 -11.39 28.34
C ALA A 222 23.39 -9.88 28.10
N MET A 223 22.20 -9.33 27.77
CA MET A 223 22.05 -7.94 27.38
C MET A 223 21.39 -7.05 28.44
N GLY A 224 20.61 -7.62 29.33
CA GLY A 224 19.86 -6.90 30.36
C GLY A 224 19.02 -5.77 29.77
N LYS A 225 19.07 -4.59 30.37
CA LYS A 225 18.29 -3.40 29.97
C LYS A 225 18.64 -2.85 28.56
N ARG A 226 19.72 -3.33 27.93
CA ARG A 226 20.08 -2.94 26.56
C ARG A 226 19.26 -3.66 25.49
N LEU A 227 18.68 -4.80 25.82
CA LEU A 227 17.80 -5.52 24.92
C LEU A 227 16.46 -4.80 24.80
N PHE A 228 16.11 -4.42 23.57
CA PHE A 228 14.86 -3.72 23.30
C PHE A 228 13.71 -4.70 23.02
N ALA A 229 13.98 -5.74 22.21
CA ALA A 229 12.98 -6.73 21.84
C ALA A 229 13.62 -8.07 21.47
N VAL A 230 12.87 -9.14 21.66
CA VAL A 230 13.11 -10.43 21.03
C VAL A 230 12.17 -10.60 19.83
N ARG A 231 12.68 -11.20 18.75
CA ARG A 231 11.92 -11.44 17.53
C ARG A 231 11.74 -12.92 17.28
N LEU A 232 10.50 -13.34 17.12
CA LEU A 232 10.11 -14.68 16.72
C LEU A 232 9.77 -14.65 15.21
N ASP A 233 10.51 -15.45 14.43
CA ASP A 233 10.34 -15.61 12.97
C ASP A 233 10.02 -17.08 12.62
N THR A 234 9.66 -17.86 13.62
CA THR A 234 9.45 -19.30 13.53
C THR A 234 8.44 -19.62 12.43
N PRO A 235 8.84 -20.42 11.42
CA PRO A 235 7.98 -20.72 10.29
C PRO A 235 6.76 -21.55 10.72
N ALA A 236 5.63 -21.34 10.06
CA ALA A 236 4.36 -22.02 10.36
C ALA A 236 4.49 -23.55 10.41
N SER A 237 5.40 -24.14 9.63
CA SER A 237 5.65 -25.59 9.61
C SER A 237 6.27 -26.14 10.91
N ARG A 238 6.77 -25.28 11.80
CA ARG A 238 7.46 -25.67 13.04
C ARG A 238 6.89 -25.05 14.32
N ARG A 239 6.08 -24.00 14.21
CA ARG A 239 5.66 -23.22 15.38
C ARG A 239 4.46 -23.77 16.13
N GLY A 240 3.67 -24.69 15.56
CA GLY A 240 2.47 -25.20 16.24
C GLY A 240 1.51 -24.09 16.67
N ASP A 241 1.13 -24.07 17.96
CA ASP A 241 0.31 -23.00 18.55
C ASP A 241 1.19 -21.78 18.90
N PHE A 242 1.26 -20.85 17.97
CA PHE A 242 2.15 -19.68 18.08
C PHE A 242 1.75 -18.75 19.23
N TYR A 243 0.47 -18.64 19.52
CA TYR A 243 0.00 -17.85 20.66
C TYR A 243 0.52 -18.40 21.98
N ARG A 244 0.52 -19.74 22.17
CA ARG A 244 1.05 -20.39 23.37
C ARG A 244 2.55 -20.20 23.53
N ILE A 245 3.31 -20.28 22.45
CA ILE A 245 4.76 -19.99 22.48
C ILE A 245 5.01 -18.56 22.97
N LEU A 246 4.27 -17.58 22.44
CA LEU A 246 4.37 -16.18 22.86
C LEU A 246 3.99 -15.97 24.33
N GLN A 247 2.94 -16.65 24.81
CA GLN A 247 2.55 -16.64 26.22
C GLN A 247 3.68 -17.17 27.11
N GLU A 248 4.28 -18.30 26.74
CA GLU A 248 5.36 -18.90 27.49
C GLU A 248 6.60 -17.99 27.54
N VAL A 249 7.01 -17.44 26.40
CA VAL A 249 8.14 -16.49 26.32
C VAL A 249 7.85 -15.24 27.18
N ARG A 250 6.66 -14.66 27.08
CA ARG A 250 6.28 -13.49 27.90
C ARG A 250 6.32 -13.82 29.39
N TRP A 251 5.70 -14.91 29.78
CA TRP A 251 5.65 -15.36 31.18
C TRP A 251 7.05 -15.54 31.79
N GLU A 252 7.94 -16.20 31.07
CA GLU A 252 9.30 -16.49 31.54
C GLU A 252 10.16 -15.21 31.63
N LEU A 253 9.98 -14.26 30.73
CA LEU A 253 10.63 -12.97 30.80
C LEU A 253 10.13 -12.14 31.99
N ASP A 254 8.81 -12.08 32.21
CA ASP A 254 8.19 -11.35 33.34
C ASP A 254 8.61 -11.93 34.68
N LEU A 255 8.59 -13.26 34.82
CA LEU A 255 8.98 -13.96 36.04
C LEU A 255 10.41 -13.61 36.50
N ARG A 256 11.31 -13.23 35.55
CA ARG A 256 12.69 -12.85 35.80
C ARG A 256 12.95 -11.35 35.79
N GLY A 257 11.88 -10.53 35.76
CA GLY A 257 11.98 -9.07 35.79
C GLY A 257 12.43 -8.44 34.47
N TYR A 258 12.22 -9.12 33.34
CA TYR A 258 12.46 -8.62 31.98
C TYR A 258 11.18 -8.13 31.28
N ASP A 259 10.25 -7.58 32.02
CA ASP A 259 8.95 -7.07 31.57
C ASP A 259 9.07 -5.93 30.54
N ASN A 260 10.21 -5.23 30.52
CA ASN A 260 10.52 -4.18 29.54
C ASN A 260 10.88 -4.72 28.15
N ILE A 261 11.23 -6.00 27.98
CA ILE A 261 11.60 -6.60 26.70
C ILE A 261 10.35 -6.84 25.86
N ARG A 262 10.31 -6.28 24.67
CA ARG A 262 9.18 -6.36 23.75
C ARG A 262 9.18 -7.63 22.93
N LEU A 263 7.99 -8.09 22.54
CA LEU A 263 7.82 -9.21 21.63
C LEU A 263 7.54 -8.70 20.21
N PHE A 264 8.42 -9.03 19.28
CA PHE A 264 8.28 -8.70 17.87
C PHE A 264 8.06 -9.99 17.08
N VAL A 265 7.01 -10.08 16.27
CA VAL A 265 6.72 -11.29 15.49
C VAL A 265 6.80 -11.04 13.99
N SER A 266 7.19 -12.09 13.29
CA SER A 266 7.27 -12.13 11.82
C SER A 266 7.13 -13.57 11.33
N GLY A 267 7.29 -13.81 10.02
CA GLY A 267 7.25 -15.18 9.50
C GLY A 267 5.83 -15.68 9.22
N GLY A 268 5.24 -15.26 8.08
CA GLY A 268 3.95 -15.77 7.60
C GLY A 268 2.73 -15.29 8.38
N ILE A 269 2.80 -14.11 8.97
CA ILE A 269 1.67 -13.48 9.67
C ILE A 269 0.60 -13.05 8.67
N THR A 270 -0.66 -13.39 8.96
CA THR A 270 -1.85 -13.06 8.17
C THR A 270 -2.72 -12.00 8.86
N GLU A 271 -3.76 -11.49 8.19
CA GLU A 271 -4.70 -10.55 8.80
C GLU A 271 -5.50 -11.19 9.94
N GLU A 272 -5.77 -12.48 9.85
CA GLU A 272 -6.48 -13.25 10.86
C GLU A 272 -5.67 -13.47 12.14
N ASP A 273 -4.33 -13.55 12.02
CA ASP A 273 -3.43 -13.73 13.16
C ASP A 273 -3.38 -12.46 14.05
N VAL A 274 -3.37 -11.27 13.42
CA VAL A 274 -3.09 -10.01 14.12
C VAL A 274 -4.02 -9.73 15.30
N PRO A 275 -5.36 -9.86 15.20
CA PRO A 275 -6.24 -9.61 16.33
C PRO A 275 -5.99 -10.54 17.52
N VAL A 276 -5.66 -11.82 17.25
CA VAL A 276 -5.36 -12.81 18.28
C VAL A 276 -4.03 -12.51 18.97
N LEU A 277 -3.01 -12.16 18.20
CA LEU A 277 -1.66 -11.92 18.70
C LEU A 277 -1.50 -10.56 19.41
N ASN A 278 -2.42 -9.63 19.20
CA ASN A 278 -2.35 -8.28 19.77
C ASN A 278 -2.25 -8.25 21.32
N GLU A 279 -2.73 -9.27 22.01
CA GLU A 279 -2.61 -9.32 23.48
C GLU A 279 -1.15 -9.39 23.97
N LEU A 280 -0.28 -10.02 23.18
CA LEU A 280 1.08 -10.36 23.58
C LEU A 280 2.16 -9.64 22.79
N VAL A 281 1.84 -9.21 21.55
CA VAL A 281 2.81 -8.71 20.58
C VAL A 281 2.88 -7.19 20.59
N ASP A 282 4.11 -6.68 20.58
CA ASP A 282 4.40 -5.24 20.56
C ASP A 282 4.68 -4.69 19.15
N ALA A 283 5.06 -5.55 18.18
CA ALA A 283 5.35 -5.13 16.81
C ALA A 283 5.28 -6.30 15.82
N TYR A 284 4.99 -5.99 14.57
CA TYR A 284 4.83 -6.93 13.47
C TYR A 284 5.79 -6.66 12.31
N GLY A 285 6.44 -7.71 11.81
CA GLY A 285 7.15 -7.72 10.55
C GLY A 285 6.35 -8.49 9.50
N ILE A 286 5.71 -7.79 8.58
CA ILE A 286 4.84 -8.40 7.58
C ILE A 286 5.57 -8.49 6.26
N GLY A 287 5.74 -9.71 5.76
CA GLY A 287 6.47 -10.01 4.52
C GLY A 287 5.55 -10.16 3.32
N THR A 288 5.45 -11.40 2.86
CA THR A 288 4.75 -11.79 1.62
C THR A 288 3.30 -11.31 1.58
N SER A 289 2.61 -11.32 2.72
CA SER A 289 1.21 -10.87 2.79
C SER A 289 1.00 -9.44 2.27
N ILE A 290 1.98 -8.54 2.42
CA ILE A 290 1.93 -7.17 1.86
C ILE A 290 2.54 -7.13 0.46
N SER A 291 3.73 -7.71 0.24
CA SER A 291 4.42 -7.58 -1.05
C SER A 291 3.71 -8.31 -2.19
N SER A 292 2.97 -9.38 -1.89
CA SER A 292 2.15 -10.14 -2.85
C SER A 292 0.66 -9.81 -2.73
N ALA A 293 0.32 -8.62 -2.25
CA ALA A 293 -1.06 -8.18 -2.16
C ALA A 293 -1.75 -8.28 -3.53
N PRO A 294 -3.01 -8.71 -3.59
CA PRO A 294 -3.76 -8.72 -4.83
C PRO A 294 -3.87 -7.29 -5.39
N VAL A 295 -3.82 -7.17 -6.70
CA VAL A 295 -4.01 -5.89 -7.39
C VAL A 295 -5.46 -5.41 -7.24
N ILE A 296 -5.67 -4.10 -7.25
CA ILE A 296 -7.02 -3.56 -7.46
C ILE A 296 -7.29 -3.58 -8.97
N ASP A 297 -8.30 -4.30 -9.39
CA ASP A 297 -8.65 -4.46 -10.80
C ASP A 297 -9.35 -3.20 -11.33
N PHE A 298 -8.57 -2.15 -11.58
CA PHE A 298 -9.07 -0.96 -12.25
C PHE A 298 -9.26 -1.22 -13.75
N SER A 299 -10.30 -0.64 -14.30
CA SER A 299 -10.48 -0.51 -15.76
C SER A 299 -10.42 0.96 -16.15
N MET A 300 -9.92 1.26 -17.35
CA MET A 300 -10.11 2.53 -18.03
C MET A 300 -11.22 2.39 -19.06
N ASP A 301 -12.28 3.16 -18.94
CA ASP A 301 -13.44 3.10 -19.82
C ASP A 301 -13.80 4.46 -20.37
N ILE A 302 -13.98 4.58 -21.70
CA ILE A 302 -14.50 5.79 -22.32
C ILE A 302 -15.95 5.97 -21.86
N VAL A 303 -16.26 7.16 -21.35
CA VAL A 303 -17.58 7.53 -20.83
C VAL A 303 -18.22 8.71 -21.58
N GLU A 304 -17.43 9.49 -22.35
CA GLU A 304 -17.91 10.55 -23.25
C GLU A 304 -17.06 10.55 -24.54
N VAL A 305 -17.71 10.83 -25.67
CA VAL A 305 -17.08 11.11 -26.97
C VAL A 305 -17.67 12.40 -27.51
N GLU A 306 -16.80 13.39 -27.84
CA GLU A 306 -17.19 14.72 -28.34
C GLU A 306 -18.29 15.36 -27.47
N GLY A 307 -18.15 15.26 -26.12
CA GLY A 307 -19.08 15.80 -25.14
C GLY A 307 -20.40 15.03 -25.01
N ARG A 308 -20.58 13.93 -25.74
CA ARG A 308 -21.81 13.11 -25.66
C ARG A 308 -21.57 11.91 -24.75
N PRO A 309 -22.41 11.69 -23.72
CA PRO A 309 -22.31 10.50 -22.87
C PRO A 309 -22.45 9.21 -23.67
N VAL A 310 -21.49 8.32 -23.54
CA VAL A 310 -21.45 7.00 -24.15
C VAL A 310 -20.64 6.05 -23.27
N ALA A 311 -21.00 4.79 -23.19
CA ALA A 311 -20.18 3.81 -22.50
C ALA A 311 -20.43 2.42 -23.13
N LYS A 312 -19.45 1.53 -22.96
CA LYS A 312 -19.66 0.12 -23.28
C LYS A 312 -20.73 -0.51 -22.37
N ARG A 313 -21.34 -1.61 -22.83
CA ARG A 313 -22.34 -2.36 -22.04
C ARG A 313 -21.82 -2.69 -20.63
N GLY A 314 -22.63 -2.44 -19.60
CA GLY A 314 -22.33 -2.70 -18.19
C GLY A 314 -21.48 -1.61 -17.50
N LYS A 315 -21.31 -0.44 -18.13
CA LYS A 315 -20.69 0.76 -17.55
C LYS A 315 -21.67 1.93 -17.59
N TRP A 316 -21.47 2.88 -16.69
CA TRP A 316 -22.25 4.13 -16.65
C TRP A 316 -21.61 5.18 -17.56
N SER A 317 -22.37 5.73 -18.47
CA SER A 317 -21.91 6.81 -19.35
C SER A 317 -21.86 8.17 -18.64
N GLY A 318 -21.10 9.09 -19.21
CA GLY A 318 -20.95 10.46 -18.73
C GLY A 318 -19.94 10.60 -17.59
N SER A 319 -19.36 11.78 -17.52
CA SER A 319 -18.47 12.21 -16.43
C SER A 319 -19.19 12.21 -15.09
N LYS A 320 -18.45 11.93 -13.99
CA LYS A 320 -19.01 11.76 -12.66
C LYS A 320 -18.41 12.74 -11.65
N ARG A 321 -19.11 12.94 -10.56
CA ARG A 321 -18.58 13.53 -9.33
C ARG A 321 -18.50 12.46 -8.28
N VAL A 322 -17.39 12.43 -7.56
CA VAL A 322 -17.17 11.55 -6.41
C VAL A 322 -17.21 12.40 -5.16
N LEU A 323 -18.22 12.21 -4.36
CA LEU A 323 -18.57 13.08 -3.26
C LEU A 323 -18.30 12.38 -1.91
N ARG A 324 -17.84 13.16 -0.93
CA ARG A 324 -17.74 12.74 0.48
C ARG A 324 -18.50 13.70 1.38
N CYS A 325 -19.30 13.17 2.28
CA CYS A 325 -19.91 13.98 3.32
C CYS A 325 -18.82 14.61 4.20
N LYS A 326 -18.92 15.92 4.43
CA LYS A 326 -17.91 16.64 5.23
C LYS A 326 -17.89 16.20 6.71
N LYS A 327 -18.99 15.65 7.26
CA LYS A 327 -19.11 15.19 8.65
C LYS A 327 -18.91 13.70 8.79
N CYS A 328 -19.80 12.87 8.25
CA CYS A 328 -19.79 11.42 8.44
C CYS A 328 -18.97 10.66 7.40
N ARG A 329 -18.37 11.32 6.41
CA ARG A 329 -17.55 10.75 5.34
C ARG A 329 -18.28 9.78 4.40
N ALA A 330 -19.62 9.69 4.49
CA ALA A 330 -20.41 8.84 3.62
C ALA A 330 -20.09 9.10 2.14
N PRO A 331 -19.89 8.06 1.31
CA PRO A 331 -19.61 8.18 -0.11
C PRO A 331 -20.88 8.43 -0.92
N LEU A 332 -20.74 9.13 -2.05
CA LEU A 332 -21.79 9.29 -3.03
C LEU A 332 -21.21 9.59 -4.41
N THR A 333 -21.50 8.75 -5.41
CA THR A 333 -21.13 8.98 -6.80
C THR A 333 -22.37 9.40 -7.58
N VAL A 334 -22.28 10.49 -8.33
CA VAL A 334 -23.39 11.06 -9.08
C VAL A 334 -22.93 11.54 -10.47
N PRO A 335 -23.81 11.69 -11.44
CA PRO A 335 -23.48 12.35 -12.71
C PRO A 335 -22.88 13.74 -12.47
N ASN A 336 -21.96 14.15 -13.33
CA ASN A 336 -21.35 15.48 -13.26
C ASN A 336 -22.35 16.59 -13.65
N ASN A 337 -23.18 16.96 -12.72
CA ASN A 337 -24.17 18.02 -12.84
C ASN A 337 -24.03 19.06 -11.71
N LYS A 338 -24.68 20.17 -11.83
CA LYS A 338 -24.63 21.28 -10.84
C LYS A 338 -25.54 21.07 -9.61
N LYS A 339 -26.16 19.87 -9.45
CA LYS A 339 -27.04 19.63 -8.30
C LYS A 339 -26.23 19.54 -6.99
N ASN A 340 -26.78 20.13 -5.94
CA ASN A 340 -26.27 20.00 -4.59
C ASN A 340 -26.98 18.84 -3.90
N TYR A 341 -26.17 18.02 -3.21
CA TYR A 341 -26.66 16.84 -2.50
C TYR A 341 -26.46 17.05 -0.99
N LYS A 342 -27.47 16.65 -0.21
CA LYS A 342 -27.40 16.62 1.26
C LYS A 342 -27.23 15.18 1.72
N CYS A 343 -26.38 14.97 2.71
CA CYS A 343 -26.20 13.69 3.37
C CYS A 343 -27.37 13.40 4.33
N ALA A 344 -27.66 12.12 4.58
CA ALA A 344 -28.62 11.71 5.60
C ALA A 344 -28.32 12.28 6.98
N CYS A 345 -27.05 12.58 7.30
CA CYS A 345 -26.66 13.26 8.54
C CYS A 345 -26.90 14.78 8.55
N GLY A 346 -27.58 15.34 7.52
CA GLY A 346 -27.88 16.76 7.39
C GLY A 346 -26.74 17.64 6.81
N ASN A 347 -25.53 17.10 6.69
CA ASN A 347 -24.37 17.85 6.20
C ASN A 347 -24.25 17.84 4.66
N VAL A 348 -23.43 18.76 4.14
CA VAL A 348 -23.16 18.86 2.70
C VAL A 348 -22.08 17.88 2.27
N PHE A 349 -22.13 17.48 1.00
CA PHE A 349 -21.09 16.76 0.32
C PHE A 349 -20.05 17.70 -0.28
N GLY A 350 -18.79 17.29 -0.29
CA GLY A 350 -17.70 17.90 -1.06
C GLY A 350 -17.26 16.98 -2.17
N ASP A 351 -16.93 17.55 -3.33
CA ASP A 351 -16.32 16.79 -4.43
C ASP A 351 -14.87 16.49 -4.09
N ILE A 352 -14.47 15.23 -4.22
CA ILE A 352 -13.10 14.78 -3.96
C ILE A 352 -12.35 14.35 -5.23
N LEU A 353 -13.04 14.30 -6.38
CA LEU A 353 -12.44 14.11 -7.69
C LEU A 353 -12.10 15.49 -8.26
N ILE A 354 -10.89 15.96 -7.97
CA ILE A 354 -10.45 17.33 -8.20
C ILE A 354 -9.47 17.43 -9.38
N PRO A 355 -9.29 18.60 -10.03
CA PRO A 355 -8.33 18.78 -11.10
C PRO A 355 -6.93 18.31 -10.67
N PHE A 356 -6.28 17.48 -11.50
CA PHE A 356 -4.96 16.93 -11.25
C PHE A 356 -3.91 17.42 -12.27
N THR A 357 -4.22 17.36 -13.59
CA THR A 357 -3.37 17.96 -14.63
C THR A 357 -4.19 18.83 -15.60
N ASP A 358 -3.50 19.76 -16.26
CA ASP A 358 -4.02 20.50 -17.41
C ASP A 358 -2.90 20.69 -18.45
N ASN A 359 -3.04 20.03 -19.62
CA ASN A 359 -2.06 20.08 -20.71
C ASN A 359 -0.62 19.81 -20.24
N GLY A 360 -0.39 18.71 -19.52
CA GLY A 360 0.93 18.30 -19.00
C GLY A 360 1.37 19.05 -17.73
N LYS A 361 0.66 20.07 -17.29
CA LYS A 361 0.98 20.78 -16.05
C LYS A 361 0.29 20.13 -14.86
N ILE A 362 1.05 19.70 -13.88
CA ILE A 362 0.49 19.21 -12.61
C ILE A 362 -0.09 20.39 -11.80
N LEU A 363 -1.35 20.28 -11.41
CA LEU A 363 -2.09 21.31 -10.67
C LEU A 363 -2.10 21.07 -9.16
N GLN A 364 -1.88 19.82 -8.73
CA GLN A 364 -1.85 19.44 -7.33
C GLN A 364 -0.41 19.27 -6.86
N LYS A 365 -0.12 19.69 -5.63
CA LYS A 365 1.15 19.35 -4.99
C LYS A 365 1.21 17.84 -4.74
N LEU A 366 2.22 17.18 -5.28
CA LEU A 366 2.57 15.82 -4.91
C LEU A 366 3.15 15.84 -3.50
N LEU A 367 2.55 15.08 -2.59
CA LEU A 367 2.91 15.10 -1.18
C LEU A 367 4.01 14.06 -0.89
N PRO A 368 4.92 14.34 0.06
CA PRO A 368 5.84 13.32 0.56
C PRO A 368 5.10 12.10 1.13
N ALA A 369 5.69 10.92 1.00
CA ALA A 369 5.10 9.66 1.46
C ALA A 369 4.61 9.71 2.93
N ARG A 370 5.33 10.41 3.81
CA ARG A 370 4.96 10.62 5.22
C ARG A 370 3.64 11.38 5.39
N GLU A 371 3.41 12.40 4.58
CA GLU A 371 2.16 13.16 4.62
C GLU A 371 0.98 12.35 4.09
N ILE A 372 1.22 11.58 2.99
CA ILE A 372 0.22 10.67 2.43
C ILE A 372 -0.15 9.58 3.46
N ARG A 373 0.85 8.96 4.10
CA ARG A 373 0.65 7.98 5.17
C ARG A 373 -0.22 8.55 6.29
N SER A 374 0.09 9.75 6.78
CA SER A 374 -0.70 10.42 7.81
C SER A 374 -2.14 10.65 7.38
N PHE A 375 -2.36 10.99 6.10
CA PHE A 375 -3.70 11.17 5.54
C PHE A 375 -4.45 9.84 5.43
N VAL A 376 -3.80 8.75 5.04
CA VAL A 376 -4.38 7.39 5.02
C VAL A 376 -4.84 6.98 6.41
N LEU A 377 -3.96 7.06 7.41
CA LEU A 377 -4.25 6.63 8.78
C LEU A 377 -5.43 7.38 9.40
N LYS A 378 -5.55 8.70 9.16
CA LYS A 378 -6.70 9.51 9.60
C LYS A 378 -8.04 9.03 9.03
N GLN A 379 -8.04 8.37 7.88
CA GLN A 379 -9.24 7.82 7.27
C GLN A 379 -9.49 6.39 7.72
N VAL A 380 -8.49 5.53 7.61
CA VAL A 380 -8.60 4.07 7.83
C VAL A 380 -8.98 3.73 9.26
N LEU A 381 -8.41 4.43 10.25
CA LEU A 381 -8.74 4.22 11.67
C LEU A 381 -10.17 4.61 12.04
N LYS A 382 -10.88 5.37 11.19
CA LYS A 382 -12.26 5.78 11.38
C LYS A 382 -13.27 4.95 10.59
N ILE A 383 -12.81 4.01 9.76
CA ILE A 383 -13.70 3.14 9.00
C ILE A 383 -14.26 2.09 9.95
N ASP A 384 -15.58 2.03 10.02
CA ASP A 384 -16.28 0.93 10.64
C ASP A 384 -16.55 -0.15 9.58
N ASP A 385 -15.90 -1.29 9.70
CA ASP A 385 -16.05 -2.42 8.76
C ASP A 385 -17.45 -3.06 8.82
N SER A 386 -18.24 -2.73 9.88
CA SER A 386 -19.64 -3.17 10.00
C SER A 386 -20.60 -2.42 9.06
N HIS A 387 -20.22 -1.22 8.58
CA HIS A 387 -21.03 -0.46 7.64
C HIS A 387 -20.82 -0.97 6.21
N THR A 388 -21.64 -1.92 5.80
CA THR A 388 -21.89 -2.20 4.39
C THR A 388 -22.40 -0.93 3.72
N ALA A 389 -21.75 -0.51 2.65
CA ALA A 389 -22.31 0.52 1.78
C ALA A 389 -23.65 -0.02 1.23
N THR A 390 -24.74 0.29 1.89
CA THR A 390 -26.08 0.06 1.36
C THR A 390 -26.30 1.07 0.24
N GLY A 391 -25.79 0.74 -0.94
CA GLY A 391 -26.29 1.28 -2.18
C GLY A 391 -27.72 0.77 -2.36
N LYS A 392 -28.68 1.41 -1.73
CA LYS A 392 -30.06 1.24 -2.15
C LYS A 392 -30.22 1.80 -3.56
N LYS A 393 -30.81 0.96 -4.40
CA LYS A 393 -31.24 1.06 -5.80
C LYS A 393 -31.70 2.42 -6.25
#